data_c5956db2f89e1e738637e30194216173
#
_entry.id   c5956db2f89e1e738637e30194216173
#
_cell.length_a   1.000
_cell.length_b   1.000
_cell.length_c   1.000
_cell.angle_alpha   90.00
_cell.angle_beta   90.00
_cell.angle_gamma   90.00
#
_symmetry.space_group_name_H-M   'P 1'
#
loop_
_entity.id
_entity.type
_entity.pdbx_description
1 polymer ?
#
loop_
_entity_poly.entity_id
_entity_poly.type
_entity_poly.pdbx_seq_one_letter_code
_entity_poly.pdbx_strand_id
1 'polypeptide(L)'
;MLVGIVSDKDLLNASPSPATSLSIWEMNYLLSKITVKDVMTKDVQTVTYDTPIEEAARVMADNKIGGLPVIRDEKVVGIITETDLFKIFLEMMGAREKGVRCTVIVLNKPGELAKITQALTSIGGDFVAFGQFLGDDPSNRMVTCKVAGVTEEQVRQAVQPLVDRLVDIRST
;
A
#
# COMPACT_ATOMS: atom_id res chain seq x y z
N MET A 1 12.98 3.26 -25.97
CA MET A 1 11.96 2.22 -26.12
C MET A 1 12.19 1.16 -25.05
N LEU A 2 11.17 0.79 -24.27
CA LEU A 2 11.23 -0.31 -23.31
C LEU A 2 11.24 -1.62 -24.08
N VAL A 3 12.14 -2.56 -23.72
CA VAL A 3 12.30 -3.85 -24.40
C VAL A 3 12.11 -5.04 -23.47
N GLY A 4 12.11 -4.80 -22.17
CA GLY A 4 11.92 -5.80 -21.14
C GLY A 4 12.22 -5.25 -19.75
N ILE A 5 11.92 -6.04 -18.73
CA ILE A 5 12.24 -5.75 -17.32
C ILE A 5 12.86 -7.01 -16.68
N VAL A 6 13.81 -6.80 -15.77
CA VAL A 6 14.44 -7.85 -14.98
C VAL A 6 14.30 -7.50 -13.51
N SER A 7 13.87 -8.46 -12.71
CA SER A 7 13.83 -8.40 -11.25
C SER A 7 14.86 -9.35 -10.63
N ASP A 8 15.12 -9.21 -9.34
CA ASP A 8 15.91 -10.15 -8.54
C ASP A 8 15.35 -11.58 -8.60
N LYS A 9 14.03 -11.73 -8.64
CA LYS A 9 13.35 -13.01 -8.78
C LYS A 9 13.68 -13.70 -10.11
N ASP A 10 13.78 -12.93 -11.20
CA ASP A 10 14.16 -13.50 -12.51
C ASP A 10 15.60 -13.99 -12.48
N LEU A 11 16.51 -13.27 -11.83
CA LEU A 11 17.90 -13.68 -11.66
C LEU A 11 18.02 -14.91 -10.76
N LEU A 12 17.25 -14.97 -9.65
CA LEU A 12 17.21 -16.14 -8.78
C LEU A 12 16.69 -17.39 -9.52
N ASN A 13 15.64 -17.24 -10.31
CA ASN A 13 15.06 -18.32 -11.09
C ASN A 13 16.01 -18.83 -12.20
N ALA A 14 16.87 -17.96 -12.72
CA ALA A 14 17.90 -18.33 -13.71
C ALA A 14 19.13 -18.99 -13.07
N SER A 15 19.25 -18.94 -11.75
CA SER A 15 20.37 -19.57 -11.03
C SER A 15 20.16 -21.07 -10.88
N PRO A 16 21.24 -21.89 -10.97
CA PRO A 16 21.15 -23.32 -10.74
C PRO A 16 20.63 -23.65 -9.34
N SER A 17 19.80 -24.70 -9.24
CA SER A 17 19.34 -25.19 -7.94
C SER A 17 20.52 -25.64 -7.06
N PRO A 18 20.49 -25.44 -5.73
CA PRO A 18 21.46 -26.01 -4.81
C PRO A 18 21.58 -27.55 -4.87
N ALA A 19 20.56 -28.22 -5.43
CA ALA A 19 20.55 -29.67 -5.62
C ALA A 19 21.16 -30.13 -6.97
N THR A 20 21.83 -29.22 -7.69
CA THR A 20 22.46 -29.58 -8.97
C THR A 20 23.66 -30.51 -8.75
N SER A 21 23.86 -31.42 -9.69
CA SER A 21 25.05 -32.28 -9.76
C SER A 21 26.24 -31.63 -10.49
N LEU A 22 26.08 -30.40 -10.96
CA LEU A 22 27.11 -29.66 -11.66
C LEU A 22 28.25 -29.26 -10.74
N SER A 23 29.48 -29.34 -11.24
CA SER A 23 30.64 -28.76 -10.55
C SER A 23 30.56 -27.23 -10.53
N ILE A 24 31.28 -26.59 -9.61
CA ILE A 24 31.38 -25.11 -9.49
C ILE A 24 31.85 -24.50 -10.85
N TRP A 25 32.77 -25.14 -11.55
CA TRP A 25 33.26 -24.64 -12.82
C TRP A 25 32.19 -24.67 -13.91
N GLU A 26 31.42 -25.76 -14.00
CA GLU A 26 30.31 -25.88 -14.94
C GLU A 26 29.21 -24.85 -14.63
N MET A 27 28.87 -24.68 -13.35
CA MET A 27 27.90 -23.64 -12.94
C MET A 27 28.35 -22.26 -13.37
N ASN A 28 29.59 -21.86 -13.05
CA ASN A 28 30.14 -20.55 -13.43
C ASN A 28 30.17 -20.36 -14.95
N TYR A 29 30.52 -21.41 -15.70
CA TYR A 29 30.48 -21.37 -17.16
C TYR A 29 29.07 -21.15 -17.69
N LEU A 30 28.08 -21.86 -17.19
CA LEU A 30 26.69 -21.71 -17.62
C LEU A 30 26.14 -20.33 -17.24
N LEU A 31 26.37 -19.88 -16.01
CA LEU A 31 25.97 -18.53 -15.56
C LEU A 31 26.59 -17.42 -16.41
N SER A 32 27.84 -17.55 -16.82
CA SER A 32 28.53 -16.56 -17.67
C SER A 32 27.93 -16.42 -19.07
N LYS A 33 27.08 -17.35 -19.50
CA LYS A 33 26.39 -17.33 -20.80
C LYS A 33 25.00 -16.69 -20.74
N ILE A 34 24.43 -16.58 -19.55
CA ILE A 34 23.10 -16.00 -19.36
C ILE A 34 23.18 -14.49 -19.61
N THR A 35 22.34 -14.00 -20.50
CA THR A 35 22.21 -12.55 -20.77
C THR A 35 20.93 -12.01 -20.18
N VAL A 36 20.86 -10.69 -19.98
CA VAL A 36 19.63 -10.01 -19.53
C VAL A 36 18.45 -10.35 -20.45
N LYS A 37 18.70 -10.47 -21.75
CA LYS A 37 17.67 -10.82 -22.74
C LYS A 37 17.06 -12.21 -22.54
N ASP A 38 17.82 -13.13 -21.96
CA ASP A 38 17.37 -14.51 -21.72
C ASP A 38 16.44 -14.60 -20.50
N VAL A 39 16.63 -13.73 -19.52
CA VAL A 39 15.91 -13.75 -18.24
C VAL A 39 14.82 -12.68 -18.13
N MET A 40 14.85 -11.64 -18.98
CA MET A 40 13.90 -10.54 -18.89
C MET A 40 12.47 -10.95 -19.27
N THR A 41 11.49 -10.38 -18.58
CA THR A 41 10.11 -10.33 -19.02
C THR A 41 9.98 -9.35 -20.18
N LYS A 42 9.50 -9.81 -21.33
CA LYS A 42 9.39 -9.01 -22.57
C LYS A 42 8.06 -8.27 -22.67
N ASP A 43 6.98 -8.92 -22.22
CA ASP A 43 5.66 -8.32 -22.17
C ASP A 43 5.49 -7.56 -20.85
N VAL A 44 6.02 -6.33 -20.83
CA VAL A 44 6.12 -5.52 -19.62
C VAL A 44 4.83 -4.76 -19.38
N GLN A 45 4.19 -5.01 -18.25
CA GLN A 45 3.10 -4.18 -17.77
C GLN A 45 3.64 -2.79 -17.40
N THR A 46 2.98 -1.75 -17.87
CA THR A 46 3.40 -0.35 -17.64
C THR A 46 2.21 0.50 -17.23
N VAL A 47 2.48 1.64 -16.61
CA VAL A 47 1.50 2.69 -16.34
C VAL A 47 1.97 4.00 -16.93
N THR A 48 1.07 4.94 -17.13
CA THR A 48 1.41 6.28 -17.54
C THR A 48 1.70 7.17 -16.34
N TYR A 49 2.38 8.29 -16.53
CA TYR A 49 2.80 9.16 -15.42
C TYR A 49 1.60 9.80 -14.68
N ASP A 50 0.44 9.86 -15.33
CA ASP A 50 -0.82 10.40 -14.80
C ASP A 50 -1.79 9.32 -14.31
N THR A 51 -1.37 8.05 -14.30
CA THR A 51 -2.15 6.95 -13.73
C THR A 51 -2.32 7.16 -12.22
N PRO A 52 -3.58 7.14 -11.69
CA PRO A 52 -3.81 7.19 -10.25
C PRO A 52 -3.08 6.08 -9.51
N ILE A 53 -2.57 6.39 -8.31
CA ILE A 53 -1.71 5.46 -7.58
C ILE A 53 -2.43 4.18 -7.16
N GLU A 54 -3.71 4.28 -6.82
CA GLU A 54 -4.57 3.13 -6.50
C GLU A 54 -4.77 2.20 -7.69
N GLU A 55 -4.77 2.76 -8.92
CA GLU A 55 -4.85 1.97 -10.14
C GLU A 55 -3.53 1.24 -10.40
N ALA A 56 -2.39 1.90 -10.22
CA ALA A 56 -1.08 1.27 -10.29
C ALA A 56 -0.95 0.15 -9.24
N ALA A 57 -1.43 0.38 -8.01
CA ALA A 57 -1.46 -0.62 -6.95
C ALA A 57 -2.34 -1.83 -7.32
N ARG A 58 -3.52 -1.59 -7.93
CA ARG A 58 -4.41 -2.64 -8.40
C ARG A 58 -3.75 -3.49 -9.48
N VAL A 59 -3.10 -2.85 -10.48
CA VAL A 59 -2.37 -3.57 -11.54
C VAL A 59 -1.27 -4.46 -10.95
N MET A 60 -0.49 -3.96 -9.98
CA MET A 60 0.54 -4.75 -9.30
C MET A 60 -0.05 -5.95 -8.58
N ALA A 61 -1.12 -5.75 -7.80
CA ALA A 61 -1.76 -6.78 -7.00
C ALA A 61 -2.38 -7.88 -7.88
N ASP A 62 -3.15 -7.49 -8.90
CA ASP A 62 -3.87 -8.41 -9.79
C ASP A 62 -2.89 -9.27 -10.62
N ASN A 63 -1.75 -8.70 -11.03
CA ASN A 63 -0.74 -9.39 -11.84
C ASN A 63 0.42 -9.97 -11.02
N LYS A 64 0.44 -9.78 -9.69
CA LYS A 64 1.50 -10.25 -8.76
C LYS A 64 2.90 -9.80 -9.18
N ILE A 65 3.01 -8.54 -9.56
CA ILE A 65 4.26 -7.88 -9.97
C ILE A 65 4.64 -6.78 -8.98
N GLY A 66 5.93 -6.72 -8.61
CA GLY A 66 6.45 -5.82 -7.58
C GLY A 66 6.81 -4.42 -8.06
N GLY A 67 6.62 -4.11 -9.35
CA GLY A 67 6.93 -2.79 -9.90
C GLY A 67 6.49 -2.62 -11.33
N LEU A 68 6.14 -1.38 -11.69
CA LEU A 68 5.66 -0.98 -13.01
C LEU A 68 6.52 0.17 -13.54
N PRO A 69 7.14 0.02 -14.73
CA PRO A 69 7.72 1.16 -15.42
C PRO A 69 6.65 2.21 -15.72
N VAL A 70 7.00 3.47 -15.50
CA VAL A 70 6.15 4.62 -15.76
C VAL A 70 6.53 5.23 -17.11
N ILE A 71 5.57 5.36 -17.99
CA ILE A 71 5.76 5.84 -19.35
C ILE A 71 5.16 7.24 -19.53
N ARG A 72 5.91 8.09 -20.21
CA ARG A 72 5.46 9.38 -20.71
C ARG A 72 6.07 9.61 -22.10
N ASP A 73 5.24 9.98 -23.08
CA ASP A 73 5.66 10.22 -24.48
C ASP A 73 6.53 9.06 -25.03
N GLU A 74 6.05 7.82 -24.84
CA GLU A 74 6.69 6.55 -25.23
C GLU A 74 8.06 6.27 -24.58
N LYS A 75 8.46 7.09 -23.58
CA LYS A 75 9.72 6.94 -22.86
C LYS A 75 9.47 6.51 -21.42
N VAL A 76 10.35 5.66 -20.92
CA VAL A 76 10.38 5.33 -19.48
C VAL A 76 10.89 6.57 -18.73
N VAL A 77 10.06 7.10 -17.83
CA VAL A 77 10.39 8.28 -17.00
C VAL A 77 10.61 7.92 -15.54
N GLY A 78 10.26 6.69 -15.13
CA GLY A 78 10.43 6.21 -13.77
C GLY A 78 9.96 4.76 -13.62
N ILE A 79 9.95 4.33 -12.39
CA ILE A 79 9.37 3.05 -11.96
C ILE A 79 8.62 3.30 -10.66
N ILE A 80 7.44 2.71 -10.51
CA ILE A 80 6.72 2.64 -9.25
C ILE A 80 6.78 1.21 -8.72
N THR A 81 7.04 1.05 -7.42
CA THR A 81 7.24 -0.24 -6.77
C THR A 81 6.28 -0.46 -5.60
N GLU A 82 6.11 -1.70 -5.15
CA GLU A 82 5.39 -2.03 -3.91
C GLU A 82 5.93 -1.24 -2.71
N THR A 83 7.26 -1.06 -2.63
CA THR A 83 7.89 -0.25 -1.57
C THR A 83 7.42 1.20 -1.58
N ASP A 84 7.20 1.79 -2.75
CA ASP A 84 6.69 3.16 -2.86
C ASP A 84 5.23 3.24 -2.41
N LEU A 85 4.42 2.23 -2.77
CA LEU A 85 3.04 2.11 -2.27
C LEU A 85 2.99 1.97 -0.75
N PHE A 86 3.89 1.18 -0.14
CA PHE A 86 4.00 1.08 1.31
C PHE A 86 4.38 2.40 1.98
N LYS A 87 5.31 3.17 1.39
CA LYS A 87 5.67 4.49 1.93
C LYS A 87 4.47 5.43 1.95
N ILE A 88 3.72 5.49 0.85
CA ILE A 88 2.51 6.29 0.76
C ILE A 88 1.45 5.83 1.77
N PHE A 89 1.24 4.52 1.91
CA PHE A 89 0.34 3.97 2.93
C PHE A 89 0.74 4.41 4.34
N LEU A 90 2.03 4.37 4.69
CA LEU A 90 2.51 4.83 5.99
C LEU A 90 2.23 6.32 6.22
N GLU A 91 2.37 7.16 5.18
CA GLU A 91 2.04 8.58 5.25
C GLU A 91 0.53 8.79 5.41
N MET A 92 -0.30 8.15 4.58
CA MET A 92 -1.75 8.23 4.65
C MET A 92 -2.31 7.80 6.01
N MET A 93 -1.65 6.85 6.69
CA MET A 93 -2.05 6.37 8.02
C MET A 93 -1.39 7.12 9.17
N GLY A 94 -0.59 8.16 8.89
CA GLY A 94 0.13 8.93 9.90
C GLY A 94 1.04 8.06 10.78
N ALA A 95 1.67 7.04 10.20
CA ALA A 95 2.39 6.02 10.96
C ALA A 95 3.63 6.55 11.71
N ARG A 96 4.13 7.72 11.31
CA ARG A 96 5.31 8.37 11.91
C ARG A 96 4.95 9.53 12.84
N GLU A 97 3.67 9.83 12.98
CA GLU A 97 3.17 10.93 13.79
C GLU A 97 2.52 10.39 15.07
N LYS A 98 2.62 11.13 16.15
CA LYS A 98 1.97 10.78 17.43
C LYS A 98 0.50 11.22 17.43
N GLY A 99 -0.34 10.41 18.06
CA GLY A 99 -1.76 10.73 18.20
C GLY A 99 -2.56 9.59 18.79
N VAL A 100 -3.84 9.81 18.98
CA VAL A 100 -4.79 8.76 19.38
C VAL A 100 -5.38 8.15 18.11
N ARG A 101 -5.11 6.87 17.91
CA ARG A 101 -5.74 6.07 16.84
C ARG A 101 -7.08 5.55 17.33
N CYS A 102 -8.13 5.81 16.57
CA CYS A 102 -9.48 5.37 16.83
C CYS A 102 -10.01 4.56 15.66
N THR A 103 -10.57 3.39 15.93
CA THR A 103 -11.24 2.54 14.94
C THR A 103 -12.66 2.24 15.39
N VAL A 104 -13.62 2.53 14.54
CA VAL A 104 -15.05 2.38 14.81
C VAL A 104 -15.78 1.74 13.65
N ILE A 105 -16.94 1.13 13.93
CA ILE A 105 -17.91 0.71 12.92
C ILE A 105 -19.06 1.73 12.93
N VAL A 106 -19.45 2.18 11.75
CA VAL A 106 -20.57 3.11 11.52
C VAL A 106 -21.49 2.58 10.44
N LEU A 107 -22.72 3.07 10.40
CA LEU A 107 -23.65 2.76 9.32
C LEU A 107 -23.09 3.25 7.97
N ASN A 108 -23.35 2.46 6.93
CA ASN A 108 -23.00 2.83 5.55
C ASN A 108 -24.08 3.76 4.97
N LYS A 109 -24.12 5.00 5.46
CA LYS A 109 -25.04 6.03 4.98
C LYS A 109 -24.38 7.41 4.94
N PRO A 110 -24.88 8.35 4.13
CA PRO A 110 -24.38 9.71 4.07
C PRO A 110 -24.42 10.40 5.44
N GLY A 111 -23.37 11.19 5.74
CA GLY A 111 -23.27 12.02 6.94
C GLY A 111 -22.57 11.37 8.14
N GLU A 112 -22.36 10.06 8.17
CA GLU A 112 -21.72 9.42 9.34
C GLU A 112 -20.28 9.88 9.55
N LEU A 113 -19.51 10.05 8.49
CA LEU A 113 -18.14 10.57 8.59
C LEU A 113 -18.12 12.01 9.08
N ALA A 114 -19.07 12.85 8.62
CA ALA A 114 -19.18 14.24 9.05
C ALA A 114 -19.44 14.35 10.56
N LYS A 115 -20.26 13.49 11.14
CA LYS A 115 -20.52 13.45 12.59
C LYS A 115 -19.25 13.15 13.37
N ILE A 116 -18.47 12.13 12.96
CA ILE A 116 -17.22 11.73 13.61
C ILE A 116 -16.20 12.86 13.54
N THR A 117 -15.99 13.41 12.33
CA THR A 117 -15.00 14.47 12.15
C THR A 117 -15.36 15.71 12.93
N GLN A 118 -16.63 16.10 12.95
CA GLN A 118 -17.12 17.23 13.73
C GLN A 118 -16.93 17.01 15.24
N ALA A 119 -17.29 15.82 15.74
CA ALA A 119 -17.16 15.51 17.16
C ALA A 119 -15.68 15.58 17.61
N LEU A 120 -14.77 14.99 16.86
CA LEU A 120 -13.35 14.98 17.17
C LEU A 120 -12.72 16.39 17.07
N THR A 121 -13.10 17.18 16.07
CA THR A 121 -12.63 18.56 15.93
C THR A 121 -13.18 19.45 17.06
N SER A 122 -14.43 19.22 17.50
CA SER A 122 -15.05 20.01 18.59
C SER A 122 -14.35 19.84 19.93
N ILE A 123 -13.63 18.75 20.16
CA ILE A 123 -12.80 18.54 21.36
C ILE A 123 -11.35 19.01 21.21
N GLY A 124 -11.03 19.70 20.10
CA GLY A 124 -9.69 20.19 19.79
C GLY A 124 -8.77 19.20 19.09
N GLY A 125 -9.32 18.11 18.56
CA GLY A 125 -8.55 17.11 17.81
C GLY A 125 -8.13 17.61 16.44
N ASP A 126 -6.86 17.41 16.09
CA ASP A 126 -6.29 17.66 14.77
C ASP A 126 -6.06 16.33 14.05
N PHE A 127 -6.61 16.20 12.83
CA PHE A 127 -6.55 14.95 12.08
C PHE A 127 -5.18 14.75 11.44
N VAL A 128 -4.50 13.70 11.87
CA VAL A 128 -3.25 13.21 11.28
C VAL A 128 -3.53 12.25 10.12
N ALA A 129 -4.51 11.38 10.28
CA ALA A 129 -4.89 10.39 9.28
C ALA A 129 -6.39 10.06 9.37
N PHE A 130 -6.97 9.68 8.24
CA PHE A 130 -8.35 9.26 8.15
C PHE A 130 -8.54 8.26 7.02
N GLY A 131 -9.19 7.13 7.30
CA GLY A 131 -9.50 6.11 6.31
C GLY A 131 -10.82 5.43 6.57
N GLN A 132 -11.55 5.10 5.49
CA GLN A 132 -12.75 4.31 5.51
C GLN A 132 -12.51 3.00 4.76
N PHE A 133 -12.95 1.90 5.34
CA PHE A 133 -12.79 0.56 4.81
C PHE A 133 -14.13 -0.18 4.78
N LEU A 134 -14.16 -1.34 4.14
CA LEU A 134 -15.29 -2.25 4.24
C LEU A 134 -15.48 -2.64 5.70
N GLY A 135 -16.72 -2.66 6.14
CA GLY A 135 -17.12 -3.13 7.47
C GLY A 135 -17.33 -4.65 7.52
N ASP A 136 -18.08 -5.09 8.51
CA ASP A 136 -18.41 -6.52 8.69
C ASP A 136 -19.37 -7.03 7.60
N ASP A 137 -20.20 -6.12 7.06
CA ASP A 137 -21.16 -6.37 5.99
C ASP A 137 -21.43 -5.08 5.17
N PRO A 138 -22.22 -5.14 4.07
CA PRO A 138 -22.51 -3.98 3.23
C PRO A 138 -23.25 -2.83 3.92
N SER A 139 -23.94 -3.08 5.05
CA SER A 139 -24.71 -2.06 5.78
C SER A 139 -23.86 -1.14 6.62
N ASN A 140 -22.59 -1.49 6.85
CA ASN A 140 -21.66 -0.75 7.70
C ASN A 140 -20.30 -0.50 7.06
N ARG A 141 -19.53 0.41 7.68
CA ARG A 141 -18.16 0.75 7.29
C ARG A 141 -17.28 0.79 8.53
N MET A 142 -16.05 0.35 8.36
CA MET A 142 -15.00 0.55 9.36
C MET A 142 -14.29 1.88 9.07
N VAL A 143 -14.24 2.75 10.05
CA VAL A 143 -13.53 4.03 10.00
C VAL A 143 -12.37 3.96 10.95
N THR A 144 -11.19 4.27 10.46
CA THR A 144 -9.98 4.45 11.28
C THR A 144 -9.48 5.86 11.11
N CYS A 145 -9.25 6.54 12.22
CA CYS A 145 -8.61 7.86 12.21
C CYS A 145 -7.51 7.93 13.25
N LYS A 146 -6.61 8.87 13.07
CA LYS A 146 -5.59 9.26 14.04
C LYS A 146 -5.71 10.75 14.28
N VAL A 147 -5.78 11.15 15.56
CA VAL A 147 -6.05 12.52 15.96
C VAL A 147 -5.01 12.95 16.98
N ALA A 148 -4.36 14.08 16.74
CA ALA A 148 -3.42 14.71 17.66
C ALA A 148 -4.13 15.71 18.59
N GLY A 149 -3.46 16.09 19.69
CA GLY A 149 -3.94 17.14 20.60
C GLY A 149 -5.02 16.71 21.58
N VAL A 150 -5.40 15.43 21.62
CA VAL A 150 -6.47 14.87 22.46
C VAL A 150 -6.02 13.62 23.19
N THR A 151 -6.73 13.24 24.24
CA THR A 151 -6.51 11.99 24.98
C THR A 151 -7.45 10.88 24.50
N GLU A 152 -7.09 9.62 24.79
CA GLU A 152 -7.93 8.45 24.48
C GLU A 152 -9.34 8.58 25.09
N GLU A 153 -9.43 9.06 26.32
CA GLU A 153 -10.70 9.24 27.01
C GLU A 153 -11.59 10.30 26.36
N GLN A 154 -11.02 11.44 25.95
CA GLN A 154 -11.73 12.47 25.20
C GLN A 154 -12.25 11.93 23.86
N VAL A 155 -11.42 11.20 23.13
CA VAL A 155 -11.82 10.57 21.85
C VAL A 155 -12.95 9.57 22.09
N ARG A 156 -12.83 8.71 23.12
CA ARG A 156 -13.86 7.73 23.48
C ARG A 156 -15.21 8.40 23.75
N GLN A 157 -15.23 9.39 24.62
CA GLN A 157 -16.45 10.12 24.99
C GLN A 157 -17.11 10.81 23.79
N ALA A 158 -16.30 11.36 22.88
CA ALA A 158 -16.79 12.05 21.69
C ALA A 158 -17.40 11.12 20.66
N VAL A 159 -16.79 9.93 20.42
CA VAL A 159 -17.23 9.04 19.32
C VAL A 159 -18.24 7.99 19.75
N GLN A 160 -18.20 7.52 20.99
CA GLN A 160 -19.03 6.41 21.47
C GLN A 160 -20.53 6.59 21.24
N PRO A 161 -21.14 7.79 21.41
CA PRO A 161 -22.56 7.98 21.16
C PRO A 161 -22.95 8.07 19.69
N LEU A 162 -21.95 8.10 18.77
CA LEU A 162 -22.15 8.35 17.34
C LEU A 162 -21.91 7.11 16.47
N VAL A 163 -21.44 6.01 17.05
CA VAL A 163 -20.98 4.84 16.31
C VAL A 163 -21.74 3.60 16.72
N ASP A 164 -21.87 2.63 15.82
CA ASP A 164 -22.52 1.35 16.13
C ASP A 164 -21.63 0.53 17.07
N ARG A 165 -20.31 0.58 16.86
CA ARG A 165 -19.33 -0.15 17.68
C ARG A 165 -17.98 0.57 17.70
N LEU A 166 -17.46 0.72 18.89
CA LEU A 166 -16.07 1.09 19.12
C LEU A 166 -15.19 -0.17 19.04
N VAL A 167 -14.27 -0.22 18.08
CA VAL A 167 -13.39 -1.38 17.87
C VAL A 167 -12.10 -1.23 18.67
N ASP A 168 -11.46 -0.05 18.58
CA ASP A 168 -10.16 0.19 19.19
C ASP A 168 -9.91 1.69 19.40
N ILE A 169 -9.31 2.04 20.54
CA ILE A 169 -8.73 3.36 20.80
C ILE A 169 -7.41 3.14 21.51
N ARG A 170 -6.34 3.71 20.97
CA ARG A 170 -5.00 3.65 21.55
C ARG A 170 -4.13 4.83 21.14
N SER A 171 -3.22 5.24 22.00
CA SER A 171 -2.13 6.16 21.67
C SER A 171 -1.04 5.43 20.86
N THR A 172 -0.52 6.11 19.83
CA THR A 172 0.53 5.55 18.94
C THR A 172 1.61 6.59 18.66
#